data_211cf5b60e180be7cb2842f30ebaf8d8
#
_entry.id   211cf5b60e180be7cb2842f30ebaf8d8
#
_cell.length_a   1.000
_cell.length_b   1.000
_cell.length_c   1.000
_cell.angle_alpha   90.00
_cell.angle_beta   90.00
_cell.angle_gamma   90.00
#
_symmetry.space_group_name_H-M   'P 1'
#
loop_
_entity.id
_entity.type
_entity.pdbx_description
1 polymer ?
#
loop_
_entity_poly.entity_id
_entity_poly.type
_entity_poly.pdbx_seq_one_letter_code
_entity_poly.pdbx_strand_id
1 'polypeptide(L)'
;MRQLKISKSITNRESASLDKYLQEIGREDLISVEEEVELAQAIKRGDRKALEKLTRANLRFVVSVAKQYQNQGLSLPDLINEGNLGLIKAAEKFDETRGFKFISYAVWWIRQSILQALAEQSRIVRLPLNQVGTLNKIIKAQQKFEQENERRPSSAELVCLNSIAESLYRSRTRSPSLRPEFFNSQNILSSFFQDVVWRN
;
A
#
# COMPACT_ATOMS: atom_id res chain seq x y z
N MET A 1 27.74 -17.32 -21.24
CA MET A 1 26.92 -16.27 -20.60
C MET A 1 25.47 -16.59 -20.88
N ARG A 2 24.67 -16.94 -19.85
CA ARG A 2 23.23 -17.17 -20.00
C ARG A 2 22.53 -15.83 -20.09
N GLN A 3 21.91 -15.52 -21.23
CA GLN A 3 21.02 -14.37 -21.37
C GLN A 3 19.83 -14.55 -20.42
N LEU A 4 19.64 -13.59 -19.50
CA LEU A 4 18.43 -13.47 -18.70
C LEU A 4 17.24 -13.21 -19.65
N LYS A 5 16.45 -14.26 -19.89
CA LYS A 5 15.16 -14.13 -20.56
C LYS A 5 14.22 -13.46 -19.57
N ILE A 6 13.98 -12.16 -19.72
CA ILE A 6 12.91 -11.47 -19.02
C ILE A 6 11.60 -12.05 -19.53
N SER A 7 11.03 -13.01 -18.80
CA SER A 7 9.68 -13.48 -19.05
C SER A 7 8.75 -12.29 -18.76
N LYS A 8 8.14 -11.73 -19.81
CA LYS A 8 7.05 -10.76 -19.65
C LYS A 8 6.03 -11.39 -18.73
N SER A 9 5.86 -10.81 -17.55
CA SER A 9 4.79 -11.20 -16.64
C SER A 9 3.46 -11.02 -17.38
N ILE A 10 2.89 -12.13 -17.84
CA ILE A 10 1.60 -12.15 -18.54
C ILE A 10 0.57 -11.79 -17.47
N THR A 11 0.00 -10.59 -17.58
CA THR A 11 -1.16 -10.22 -16.77
C THR A 11 -2.28 -11.15 -17.19
N ASN A 12 -2.81 -11.95 -16.27
CA ASN A 12 -3.97 -12.80 -16.53
C ASN A 12 -5.13 -11.85 -16.84
N ARG A 13 -5.50 -11.79 -18.12
CA ARG A 13 -6.52 -10.86 -18.64
C ARG A 13 -7.89 -11.51 -18.46
N GLU A 14 -8.44 -11.36 -17.28
CA GLU A 14 -9.70 -12.00 -16.90
C GLU A 14 -10.93 -11.33 -17.54
N SER A 15 -10.78 -10.13 -18.10
CA SER A 15 -11.90 -9.42 -18.72
C SER A 15 -11.49 -8.50 -19.86
N ALA A 16 -12.29 -8.47 -20.94
CA ALA A 16 -12.12 -7.55 -22.06
C ALA A 16 -12.17 -6.06 -21.64
N SER A 17 -12.88 -5.75 -20.56
CA SER A 17 -12.96 -4.40 -20.00
C SER A 17 -11.62 -3.94 -19.40
N LEU A 18 -10.91 -4.83 -18.73
CA LEU A 18 -9.57 -4.54 -18.19
C LEU A 18 -8.57 -4.27 -19.33
N ASP A 19 -8.62 -5.07 -20.40
CA ASP A 19 -7.76 -4.85 -21.56
C ASP A 19 -7.97 -3.48 -22.20
N LYS A 20 -9.23 -3.09 -22.38
CA LYS A 20 -9.59 -1.78 -22.92
C LYS A 20 -9.05 -0.66 -22.01
N TYR A 21 -9.25 -0.77 -20.70
CA TYR A 21 -8.72 0.17 -19.71
C TYR A 21 -7.18 0.28 -19.80
N LEU A 22 -6.46 -0.86 -19.86
CA LEU A 22 -5.00 -0.86 -19.98
C LEU A 22 -4.50 -0.24 -21.29
N GLN A 23 -5.26 -0.38 -22.39
CA GLN A 23 -4.96 0.28 -23.66
C GLN A 23 -5.18 1.81 -23.56
N GLU A 24 -6.25 2.25 -22.92
CA GLU A 24 -6.56 3.67 -22.74
C GLU A 24 -5.48 4.38 -21.90
N ILE A 25 -5.14 3.83 -20.74
CA ILE A 25 -4.09 4.43 -19.89
C ILE A 25 -2.70 4.35 -20.54
N GLY A 26 -2.48 3.41 -21.46
CA GLY A 26 -1.22 3.28 -22.20
C GLY A 26 -1.00 4.39 -23.23
N ARG A 27 -2.05 5.09 -23.65
CA ARG A 27 -1.98 6.19 -24.62
C ARG A 27 -1.67 7.54 -24.00
N GLU A 28 -1.86 7.68 -22.68
CA GLU A 28 -1.61 8.92 -21.99
C GLU A 28 -0.11 9.22 -21.89
N ASP A 29 0.26 10.44 -22.18
CA ASP A 29 1.65 10.91 -22.12
C ASP A 29 2.15 11.05 -20.68
N LEU A 30 3.46 10.89 -20.52
CA LEU A 30 4.11 11.13 -19.23
C LEU A 30 4.27 12.64 -19.00
N ILE A 31 4.04 13.08 -17.78
CA ILE A 31 4.16 14.49 -17.36
C ILE A 31 5.61 14.77 -16.93
N SER A 32 6.14 15.94 -17.30
CA SER A 32 7.43 16.44 -16.81
C SER A 32 7.33 16.92 -15.35
N VAL A 33 8.47 17.08 -14.68
CA VAL A 33 8.50 17.54 -13.28
C VAL A 33 7.97 18.98 -13.16
N GLU A 34 8.26 19.80 -14.16
CA GLU A 34 7.78 21.19 -14.21
C GLU A 34 6.26 21.24 -14.34
N GLU A 35 5.70 20.42 -15.24
CA GLU A 35 4.24 20.30 -15.38
C GLU A 35 3.57 19.73 -14.13
N GLU A 36 4.24 18.80 -13.38
CA GLU A 36 3.71 18.30 -12.09
C GLU A 36 3.52 19.47 -11.10
N VAL A 37 4.47 20.39 -11.03
CA VAL A 37 4.42 21.56 -10.14
C VAL A 37 3.29 22.53 -10.56
N GLU A 38 3.17 22.84 -11.85
CA GLU A 38 2.12 23.71 -12.36
C GLU A 38 0.72 23.12 -12.08
N LEU A 39 0.53 21.83 -12.35
CA LEU A 39 -0.72 21.13 -12.08
C LEU A 39 -1.03 21.08 -10.58
N ALA A 40 -0.04 20.85 -9.72
CA ALA A 40 -0.23 20.87 -8.28
C ALA A 40 -0.69 22.25 -7.77
N GLN A 41 -0.12 23.32 -8.30
CA GLN A 41 -0.57 24.69 -7.98
C GLN A 41 -1.99 24.98 -8.48
N ALA A 42 -2.35 24.48 -9.67
CA ALA A 42 -3.70 24.61 -10.19
C ALA A 42 -4.72 23.84 -9.35
N ILE A 43 -4.36 22.63 -8.87
CA ILE A 43 -5.20 21.81 -7.98
C ILE A 43 -5.46 22.55 -6.65
N LYS A 44 -4.43 23.18 -6.06
CA LYS A 44 -4.61 24.02 -4.85
C LYS A 44 -5.58 25.19 -5.06
N ARG A 45 -5.69 25.68 -6.29
CA ARG A 45 -6.68 26.72 -6.68
C ARG A 45 -8.08 26.15 -6.95
N GLY A 46 -8.24 24.83 -6.92
CA GLY A 46 -9.52 24.14 -7.13
C GLY A 46 -9.80 23.72 -8.58
N ASP A 47 -8.79 23.70 -9.46
CA ASP A 47 -8.97 23.29 -10.86
C ASP A 47 -9.08 21.76 -10.97
N ARG A 48 -10.32 21.29 -11.29
CA ARG A 48 -10.61 19.88 -11.51
C ARG A 48 -9.95 19.29 -12.75
N LYS A 49 -9.74 20.10 -13.79
CA LYS A 49 -9.09 19.63 -15.02
C LYS A 49 -7.62 19.32 -14.78
N ALA A 50 -6.95 20.13 -13.95
CA ALA A 50 -5.58 19.87 -13.52
C ALA A 50 -5.47 18.57 -12.71
N LEU A 51 -6.42 18.33 -11.79
CA LEU A 51 -6.51 17.10 -11.02
C LEU A 51 -6.68 15.88 -11.95
N GLU A 52 -7.58 15.97 -12.92
CA GLU A 52 -7.83 14.90 -13.88
C GLU A 52 -6.59 14.63 -14.75
N LYS A 53 -5.91 15.64 -15.25
CA LYS A 53 -4.69 15.50 -16.04
C LYS A 53 -3.58 14.83 -15.24
N LEU A 54 -3.33 15.26 -13.99
CA LEU A 54 -2.31 14.68 -13.12
C LEU A 54 -2.61 13.22 -12.78
N THR A 55 -3.88 12.89 -12.48
CA THR A 55 -4.27 11.52 -12.16
C THR A 55 -4.18 10.60 -13.37
N ARG A 56 -4.68 11.01 -14.54
CA ARG A 56 -4.63 10.19 -15.78
C ARG A 56 -3.22 9.78 -16.15
N ALA A 57 -2.26 10.69 -16.13
CA ALA A 57 -0.87 10.40 -16.46
C ALA A 57 -0.22 9.38 -15.51
N ASN A 58 -0.72 9.27 -14.27
CA ASN A 58 -0.16 8.39 -13.24
C ASN A 58 -0.93 7.07 -13.05
N LEU A 59 -2.03 6.81 -13.79
CA LEU A 59 -2.81 5.57 -13.68
C LEU A 59 -1.97 4.31 -13.97
N ARG A 60 -1.02 4.39 -14.89
CA ARG A 60 -0.10 3.28 -15.20
C ARG A 60 0.70 2.84 -13.98
N PHE A 61 1.06 3.78 -13.14
CA PHE A 61 1.78 3.49 -11.91
C PHE A 61 0.90 2.75 -10.89
N VAL A 62 -0.37 3.15 -10.77
CA VAL A 62 -1.34 2.44 -9.90
C VAL A 62 -1.44 0.97 -10.28
N VAL A 63 -1.51 0.65 -11.58
CA VAL A 63 -1.55 -0.74 -12.06
C VAL A 63 -0.32 -1.53 -11.62
N SER A 64 0.86 -0.91 -11.68
CA SER A 64 2.12 -1.56 -11.25
C SER A 64 2.10 -1.89 -9.76
N VAL A 65 1.57 -1.00 -8.93
CA VAL A 65 1.42 -1.22 -7.48
C VAL A 65 0.33 -2.26 -7.21
N ALA A 66 -0.84 -2.17 -7.86
CA ALA A 66 -1.95 -3.11 -7.67
C ALA A 66 -1.57 -4.57 -8.00
N LYS A 67 -0.71 -4.79 -9.01
CA LYS A 67 -0.19 -6.11 -9.35
C LYS A 67 0.55 -6.80 -8.21
N GLN A 68 1.18 -6.06 -7.30
CA GLN A 68 1.90 -6.62 -6.14
C GLN A 68 0.95 -7.23 -5.10
N TYR A 69 -0.33 -6.83 -5.13
CA TYR A 69 -1.37 -7.27 -4.18
C TYR A 69 -2.36 -8.26 -4.77
N GLN A 70 -2.08 -8.80 -5.97
CA GLN A 70 -2.90 -9.86 -6.58
C GLN A 70 -2.97 -11.11 -5.70
N ASN A 71 -4.04 -11.88 -5.85
CA ASN A 71 -4.28 -13.16 -5.13
C ASN A 71 -4.44 -13.04 -3.60
N GLN A 72 -4.77 -11.85 -3.10
CA GLN A 72 -5.01 -11.61 -1.67
C GLN A 72 -6.51 -11.50 -1.31
N GLY A 73 -7.39 -11.96 -2.21
CA GLY A 73 -8.84 -12.00 -1.97
C GLY A 73 -9.67 -10.95 -2.71
N LEU A 74 -9.02 -10.04 -3.47
CA LEU A 74 -9.69 -9.11 -4.38
C LEU A 74 -9.23 -9.33 -5.82
N SER A 75 -10.12 -9.02 -6.77
CA SER A 75 -9.80 -9.05 -8.20
C SER A 75 -8.85 -7.90 -8.58
N LEU A 76 -8.07 -8.06 -9.66
CA LEU A 76 -7.17 -6.99 -10.11
C LEU A 76 -7.91 -5.69 -10.48
N PRO A 77 -9.07 -5.72 -11.17
CA PRO A 77 -9.84 -4.50 -11.42
C PRO A 77 -10.24 -3.76 -10.13
N ASP A 78 -10.67 -4.48 -9.09
CA ASP A 78 -11.05 -3.87 -7.82
C ASP A 78 -9.85 -3.23 -7.12
N LEU A 79 -8.70 -3.91 -7.12
CA LEU A 79 -7.45 -3.36 -6.58
C LEU A 79 -7.01 -2.08 -7.31
N ILE A 80 -7.18 -2.03 -8.64
CA ILE A 80 -6.88 -0.85 -9.44
C ILE A 80 -7.83 0.30 -9.07
N ASN A 81 -9.14 0.03 -8.95
CA ASN A 81 -10.12 1.04 -8.61
C ASN A 81 -9.84 1.65 -7.23
N GLU A 82 -9.56 0.83 -6.23
CA GLU A 82 -9.18 1.30 -4.89
C GLU A 82 -7.84 2.06 -4.90
N GLY A 83 -6.89 1.60 -5.71
CA GLY A 83 -5.63 2.31 -5.93
C GLY A 83 -5.82 3.68 -6.58
N ASN A 84 -6.74 3.80 -7.54
CA ASN A 84 -7.10 5.07 -8.19
C ASN A 84 -7.72 6.06 -7.19
N LEU A 85 -8.57 5.58 -6.27
CA LEU A 85 -9.09 6.42 -5.18
C LEU A 85 -7.96 6.94 -4.28
N GLY A 86 -6.97 6.09 -4.00
CA GLY A 86 -5.76 6.49 -3.28
C GLY A 86 -4.96 7.56 -4.03
N LEU A 87 -4.81 7.42 -5.34
CA LEU A 87 -4.11 8.39 -6.20
C LEU A 87 -4.79 9.76 -6.20
N ILE A 88 -6.13 9.81 -6.29
CA ILE A 88 -6.90 11.06 -6.25
C ILE A 88 -6.69 11.77 -4.91
N LYS A 89 -6.80 11.03 -3.79
CA LYS A 89 -6.53 11.59 -2.45
C LYS A 89 -5.10 12.12 -2.31
N ALA A 90 -4.14 11.45 -2.95
CA ALA A 90 -2.76 11.92 -2.97
C ALA A 90 -2.61 13.22 -3.77
N ALA A 91 -3.26 13.34 -4.92
CA ALA A 91 -3.20 14.52 -5.77
C ALA A 91 -3.79 15.77 -5.08
N GLU A 92 -4.88 15.60 -4.31
CA GLU A 92 -5.50 16.69 -3.53
C GLU A 92 -4.60 17.20 -2.38
N LYS A 93 -3.76 16.30 -1.81
CA LYS A 93 -2.93 16.61 -0.64
C LYS A 93 -1.45 16.82 -0.97
N PHE A 94 -1.10 16.75 -2.24
CA PHE A 94 0.28 16.91 -2.67
C PHE A 94 0.79 18.33 -2.45
N ASP A 95 2.03 18.43 -1.95
CA ASP A 95 2.71 19.71 -1.71
C ASP A 95 4.01 19.77 -2.52
N GLU A 96 3.97 20.58 -3.58
CA GLU A 96 5.08 20.78 -4.52
C GLU A 96 6.28 21.49 -3.89
N THR A 97 6.09 22.22 -2.78
CA THR A 97 7.17 22.98 -2.13
C THR A 97 8.26 22.09 -1.54
N ARG A 98 7.96 20.81 -1.31
CA ARG A 98 8.89 19.85 -0.72
C ARG A 98 9.94 19.30 -1.70
N GLY A 99 9.85 19.60 -2.99
CA GLY A 99 10.82 19.19 -4.01
C GLY A 99 10.84 17.69 -4.35
N PHE A 100 9.84 16.91 -3.93
CA PHE A 100 9.72 15.49 -4.27
C PHE A 100 8.81 15.30 -5.49
N LYS A 101 9.09 14.28 -6.30
CA LYS A 101 8.19 13.85 -7.37
C LYS A 101 6.85 13.37 -6.80
N PHE A 102 5.77 13.70 -7.49
CA PHE A 102 4.41 13.30 -7.10
C PHE A 102 4.29 11.78 -6.85
N ILE A 103 4.87 10.94 -7.71
CA ILE A 103 4.85 9.47 -7.58
C ILE A 103 5.39 9.00 -6.23
N SER A 104 6.47 9.60 -5.72
CA SER A 104 7.08 9.23 -4.44
C SER A 104 6.15 9.45 -3.26
N TYR A 105 5.29 10.46 -3.33
CA TYR A 105 4.26 10.72 -2.35
C TYR A 105 3.01 9.85 -2.57
N ALA A 106 2.56 9.74 -3.82
CA ALA A 106 1.33 9.02 -4.19
C ALA A 106 1.40 7.52 -3.85
N VAL A 107 2.58 6.89 -3.93
CA VAL A 107 2.74 5.45 -3.65
C VAL A 107 2.20 5.06 -2.27
N TRP A 108 2.36 5.93 -1.26
CA TRP A 108 1.88 5.69 0.09
C TRP A 108 0.36 5.68 0.18
N TRP A 109 -0.30 6.62 -0.47
CA TRP A 109 -1.75 6.72 -0.53
C TRP A 109 -2.38 5.57 -1.30
N ILE A 110 -1.76 5.19 -2.44
CA ILE A 110 -2.19 4.06 -3.25
C ILE A 110 -2.13 2.76 -2.43
N ARG A 111 -0.99 2.48 -1.79
CA ARG A 111 -0.82 1.30 -0.93
C ARG A 111 -1.80 1.29 0.23
N GLN A 112 -1.97 2.43 0.89
CA GLN A 112 -2.90 2.59 2.01
C GLN A 112 -4.33 2.25 1.60
N SER A 113 -4.79 2.79 0.46
CA SER A 113 -6.14 2.54 -0.05
C SER A 113 -6.34 1.06 -0.41
N ILE A 114 -5.38 0.45 -1.10
CA ILE A 114 -5.42 -0.98 -1.46
C ILE A 114 -5.44 -1.86 -0.20
N LEU A 115 -4.58 -1.62 0.78
CA LEU A 115 -4.55 -2.41 2.02
C LEU A 115 -5.81 -2.26 2.85
N GLN A 116 -6.39 -1.06 2.89
CA GLN A 116 -7.67 -0.82 3.53
C GLN A 116 -8.78 -1.61 2.85
N ALA A 117 -8.86 -1.57 1.52
CA ALA A 117 -9.84 -2.33 0.75
C ALA A 117 -9.68 -3.85 0.95
N LEU A 118 -8.45 -4.36 0.94
CA LEU A 118 -8.16 -5.76 1.25
C LEU A 118 -8.65 -6.15 2.65
N ALA A 119 -8.40 -5.31 3.65
CA ALA A 119 -8.84 -5.60 5.02
C ALA A 119 -10.38 -5.59 5.17
N GLU A 120 -11.06 -4.75 4.39
CA GLU A 120 -12.51 -4.57 4.48
C GLU A 120 -13.31 -5.53 3.58
N GLN A 121 -12.81 -5.83 2.39
CA GLN A 121 -13.59 -6.47 1.31
C GLN A 121 -13.09 -7.88 0.95
N SER A 122 -11.87 -8.29 1.35
CA SER A 122 -11.32 -9.59 0.96
C SER A 122 -12.02 -10.80 1.61
N ARG A 123 -12.80 -10.58 2.65
CA ARG A 123 -13.46 -11.63 3.43
C ARG A 123 -14.98 -11.56 3.28
N ILE A 124 -15.62 -12.72 3.18
CA ILE A 124 -17.09 -12.84 3.16
C ILE A 124 -17.70 -12.23 4.44
N VAL A 125 -17.10 -12.50 5.60
CA VAL A 125 -17.46 -11.85 6.87
C VAL A 125 -16.45 -10.76 7.16
N ARG A 126 -16.88 -9.50 7.14
CA ARG A 126 -16.04 -8.34 7.44
C ARG A 126 -15.54 -8.38 8.88
N LEU A 127 -14.24 -8.23 9.06
CA LEU A 127 -13.62 -8.09 10.37
C LEU A 127 -13.25 -6.61 10.62
N PRO A 128 -13.37 -6.12 11.87
CA PRO A 128 -12.83 -4.81 12.23
C PRO A 128 -11.32 -4.74 11.98
N LEU A 129 -10.82 -3.57 11.55
CA LEU A 129 -9.39 -3.36 11.23
C LEU A 129 -8.44 -3.74 12.37
N ASN A 130 -8.86 -3.49 13.62
CA ASN A 130 -8.08 -3.88 14.81
C ASN A 130 -7.85 -5.40 14.88
N GLN A 131 -8.88 -6.20 14.56
CA GLN A 131 -8.77 -7.65 14.56
C GLN A 131 -7.91 -8.17 13.40
N VAL A 132 -7.99 -7.54 12.22
CA VAL A 132 -7.11 -7.86 11.08
C VAL A 132 -5.64 -7.63 11.46
N GLY A 133 -5.33 -6.52 12.14
CA GLY A 133 -3.99 -6.25 12.65
C GLY A 133 -3.49 -7.31 13.63
N THR A 134 -4.35 -7.76 14.54
CA THR A 134 -4.03 -8.83 15.50
C THR A 134 -3.78 -10.16 14.81
N LEU A 135 -4.64 -10.53 13.86
CA LEU A 135 -4.46 -11.75 13.05
C LEU A 135 -3.13 -11.75 12.29
N ASN A 136 -2.77 -10.64 11.67
CA ASN A 136 -1.49 -10.53 10.97
C ASN A 136 -0.28 -10.69 11.91
N LYS A 137 -0.35 -10.18 13.14
CA LYS A 137 0.68 -10.39 14.17
C LYS A 137 0.80 -11.88 14.53
N ILE A 138 -0.34 -12.55 14.74
CA ILE A 138 -0.36 -13.99 15.06
C ILE A 138 0.24 -14.81 13.91
N ILE A 139 -0.15 -14.54 12.67
CA ILE A 139 0.39 -15.25 11.50
C ILE A 139 1.91 -15.05 11.39
N LYS A 140 2.42 -13.84 11.59
CA LYS A 140 3.87 -13.57 11.59
C LYS A 140 4.59 -14.32 12.71
N ALA A 141 4.01 -14.33 13.92
CA ALA A 141 4.58 -15.08 15.05
C ALA A 141 4.62 -16.58 14.77
N GLN A 142 3.55 -17.11 14.16
CA GLN A 142 3.49 -18.51 13.75
C GLN A 142 4.56 -18.83 12.70
N GLN A 143 4.68 -18.04 11.65
CA GLN A 143 5.70 -18.24 10.61
C GLN A 143 7.12 -18.22 11.17
N LYS A 144 7.40 -17.29 12.07
CA LYS A 144 8.70 -17.22 12.74
C LYS A 144 8.98 -18.46 13.57
N PHE A 145 8.00 -18.93 14.33
CA PHE A 145 8.13 -20.14 15.12
C PHE A 145 8.34 -21.39 14.24
N GLU A 146 7.61 -21.49 13.12
CA GLU A 146 7.77 -22.57 12.15
C GLU A 146 9.17 -22.58 11.52
N GLN A 147 9.75 -21.40 11.25
CA GLN A 147 11.13 -21.28 10.74
C GLN A 147 12.19 -21.71 11.76
N GLU A 148 11.96 -21.39 13.06
CA GLU A 148 12.92 -21.72 14.13
C GLU A 148 12.83 -23.18 14.61
N ASN A 149 11.63 -23.77 14.61
CA ASN A 149 11.37 -25.08 15.24
C ASN A 149 10.93 -26.17 14.25
N GLU A 150 10.80 -25.87 12.95
CA GLU A 150 10.38 -26.79 11.88
C GLU A 150 9.03 -27.50 12.14
N ARG A 151 8.21 -26.97 13.09
CA ARG A 151 6.89 -27.47 13.44
C ARG A 151 5.90 -26.33 13.67
N ARG A 152 4.61 -26.63 13.57
CA ARG A 152 3.57 -25.67 13.90
C ARG A 152 3.44 -25.47 15.41
N PRO A 153 3.28 -24.23 15.89
CA PRO A 153 3.04 -23.94 17.30
C PRO A 153 1.66 -24.43 17.74
N SER A 154 1.55 -24.88 18.99
CA SER A 154 0.26 -25.16 19.62
C SER A 154 -0.46 -23.84 19.98
N SER A 155 -1.77 -23.92 20.28
CA SER A 155 -2.56 -22.74 20.68
C SER A 155 -1.99 -22.06 21.93
N ALA A 156 -1.48 -22.82 22.90
CA ALA A 156 -0.87 -22.31 24.12
C ALA A 156 0.44 -21.56 23.83
N GLU A 157 1.28 -22.09 22.95
CA GLU A 157 2.54 -21.45 22.52
C GLU A 157 2.28 -20.16 21.78
N LEU A 158 1.26 -20.10 20.92
CA LEU A 158 0.85 -18.86 20.23
C LEU A 158 0.41 -17.77 21.20
N VAL A 159 -0.32 -18.11 22.25
CA VAL A 159 -0.72 -17.15 23.29
C VAL A 159 0.50 -16.61 24.02
N CYS A 160 1.45 -17.48 24.40
CA CYS A 160 2.71 -17.06 25.03
C CYS A 160 3.53 -16.15 24.11
N LEU A 161 3.68 -16.50 22.83
CA LEU A 161 4.41 -15.68 21.85
C LEU A 161 3.78 -14.31 21.65
N ASN A 162 2.45 -14.24 21.61
CA ASN A 162 1.75 -12.96 21.45
C ASN A 162 1.86 -12.08 22.72
N SER A 163 1.79 -12.67 23.91
CA SER A 163 1.96 -11.94 25.18
C SER A 163 3.39 -11.41 25.35
N ILE A 164 4.40 -12.20 24.96
CA ILE A 164 5.80 -11.77 24.97
C ILE A 164 6.03 -10.65 23.96
N ALA A 165 5.48 -10.74 22.75
CA ALA A 165 5.57 -9.71 21.74
C ALA A 165 4.93 -8.38 22.22
N GLU A 166 3.78 -8.43 22.89
CA GLU A 166 3.14 -7.25 23.49
C GLU A 166 3.93 -6.66 24.67
N SER A 167 4.51 -7.51 25.51
CA SER A 167 5.33 -7.04 26.65
C SER A 167 6.62 -6.37 26.17
N LEU A 168 7.28 -6.92 25.14
CA LEU A 168 8.46 -6.33 24.52
C LEU A 168 8.12 -5.01 23.81
N TYR A 169 6.96 -4.93 23.17
CA TYR A 169 6.50 -3.69 22.54
C TYR A 169 6.22 -2.61 23.58
N ARG A 170 5.55 -2.94 24.69
CA ARG A 170 5.29 -2.02 25.81
C ARG A 170 6.58 -1.57 26.53
N SER A 171 7.57 -2.43 26.67
CA SER A 171 8.86 -2.06 27.27
C SER A 171 9.67 -1.12 26.38
N ARG A 172 9.60 -1.29 25.04
CA ARG A 172 10.29 -0.46 24.07
C ARG A 172 9.66 0.93 23.90
N THR A 173 8.35 1.07 24.14
CA THR A 173 7.63 2.36 24.11
C THR A 173 7.71 3.12 25.43
N ARG A 174 8.28 2.54 26.50
CA ARG A 174 8.43 3.15 27.81
C ARG A 174 9.76 3.89 28.05
N SER A 175 10.52 4.18 27.00
CA SER A 175 11.67 5.11 27.11
C SER A 175 11.18 6.53 27.37
N PRO A 176 11.61 7.18 28.47
CA PRO A 176 11.01 8.42 28.94
C PRO A 176 11.37 9.70 28.17
N SER A 177 12.01 9.59 27.00
CA SER A 177 12.52 10.76 26.26
C SER A 177 11.68 11.20 25.05
N LEU A 178 10.53 10.60 24.78
CA LEU A 178 9.63 11.06 23.72
C LEU A 178 8.22 11.21 24.26
N ARG A 179 7.82 12.45 24.54
CA ARG A 179 6.45 12.81 24.90
C ARG A 179 5.49 12.36 23.81
N PRO A 180 4.32 11.79 24.18
CA PRO A 180 3.32 11.35 23.23
C PRO A 180 2.40 12.52 22.86
N GLU A 181 2.90 13.45 22.08
CA GLU A 181 2.06 14.41 21.38
C GLU A 181 2.08 14.01 19.89
N PHE A 182 0.93 13.66 19.37
CA PHE A 182 0.67 13.14 18.00
C PHE A 182 0.65 11.62 17.82
N PHE A 183 -0.10 10.92 18.62
CA PHE A 183 -0.62 9.62 18.23
C PHE A 183 -1.93 9.79 17.45
N ASN A 184 -1.79 10.32 16.23
CA ASN A 184 -2.85 10.24 15.23
C ASN A 184 -2.76 8.85 14.57
N SER A 185 -3.89 8.18 14.38
CA SER A 185 -4.02 6.80 13.86
C SER A 185 -3.30 6.54 12.51
N GLN A 186 -2.77 7.58 11.86
CA GLN A 186 -1.95 7.51 10.66
C GLN A 186 -0.49 7.05 10.91
N ASN A 187 0.05 7.23 12.14
CA ASN A 187 1.45 6.91 12.43
C ASN A 187 1.72 5.44 12.81
N ILE A 188 0.68 4.67 13.15
CA ILE A 188 0.85 3.24 13.45
C ILE A 188 1.16 2.43 12.19
N LEU A 189 0.69 2.90 11.02
CA LEU A 189 0.95 2.24 9.73
C LEU A 189 2.32 2.58 9.16
N SER A 190 2.87 3.77 9.43
CA SER A 190 4.17 4.18 8.90
C SER A 190 5.35 3.43 9.54
N SER A 191 5.32 3.15 10.84
CA SER A 191 6.39 2.39 11.50
C SER A 191 6.39 0.91 11.10
N PHE A 192 5.21 0.37 10.73
CA PHE A 192 5.08 -1.01 10.25
C PHE A 192 5.64 -1.20 8.83
N PHE A 193 5.67 -0.11 8.04
CA PHE A 193 6.15 -0.16 6.66
C PHE A 193 7.67 0.02 6.52
N GLN A 194 8.33 0.70 7.45
CA GLN A 194 9.79 0.85 7.38
C GLN A 194 10.55 -0.46 7.54
N ASP A 195 10.05 -1.38 8.38
CA ASP A 195 10.72 -2.67 8.60
C ASP A 195 10.51 -3.69 7.46
N VAL A 196 9.49 -3.51 6.60
CA VAL A 196 9.16 -4.45 5.52
C VAL A 196 9.79 -4.06 4.18
N VAL A 197 10.10 -2.78 3.97
CA VAL A 197 10.57 -2.26 2.66
C VAL A 197 12.10 -2.22 2.53
N TRP A 198 12.86 -2.24 3.64
CA TRP A 198 14.33 -2.15 3.62
C TRP A 198 15.07 -3.46 3.91
N ARG A 199 14.36 -4.59 3.91
CA ARG A 199 14.98 -5.92 4.13
C ARG A 199 14.69 -6.92 3.00
N ASN A 200 14.64 -6.45 1.75
CA ASN A 200 14.80 -7.28 0.54
C ASN A 200 15.51 -6.47 -0.52
#